data_80373831565e033955180e2ec544f9a7
#
_entry.id   80373831565e033955180e2ec544f9a7
#
_cell.length_a   1.000
_cell.length_b   1.000
_cell.length_c   1.000
_cell.angle_alpha   90.00
_cell.angle_beta   90.00
_cell.angle_gamma   90.00
#
_symmetry.space_group_name_H-M   'P 1'
#
loop_
_entity.id
_entity.type
_entity.pdbx_description
1 polymer ?
#
loop_
_entity_poly.entity_id
_entity_poly.type
_entity_poly.pdbx_seq_one_letter_code
_entity_poly.pdbx_strand_id
1 'polypeptide(L)'
;CGQCSKVCPYTAIISRKRPCENACKIKAITMNENKAAAIDNNTCISCGACVYQCPFGAITDKSYILNVIDMIKKSGDNEKYHVYAVIAPSISSQFTYAKLGQVVTGLHRLGFYSVAEAALGADMVADAESRELVEKGFLTSSCCPGFVSYIEKAFPELKPYISHNLSPMATIARYLKEHDATAKVVFIGPCTAKKGEAAKQEVRPYVDAAMTFEELQALFDSREIDITALEEGMLDEASYFGRIFARCGGLAEAVAQGIKEHGHTHFELKAT
;
A
#
# COMPACT_ATOMS: atom_id res chain seq x y z
N CYS A 1 25.17 4.49 25.08
CA CYS A 1 24.96 5.37 26.24
C CYS A 1 25.37 6.83 25.97
N GLY A 2 26.27 7.09 24.98
CA GLY A 2 26.71 8.43 24.58
C GLY A 2 27.65 9.14 25.56
N GLN A 3 28.16 8.44 26.56
CA GLN A 3 29.10 9.06 27.53
C GLN A 3 30.42 9.44 26.88
N CYS A 4 30.92 8.61 25.94
CA CYS A 4 32.17 8.91 25.22
C CYS A 4 32.16 10.26 24.48
N SER A 5 31.00 10.64 23.91
CA SER A 5 30.87 11.96 23.25
C SER A 5 30.78 13.12 24.21
N LYS A 6 30.40 12.88 25.49
CA LYS A 6 30.32 13.92 26.53
C LYS A 6 31.64 14.20 27.20
N VAL A 7 32.54 13.21 27.28
CA VAL A 7 33.82 13.29 27.98
C VAL A 7 35.01 13.49 27.04
N CYS A 8 34.84 13.49 25.74
CA CYS A 8 35.91 13.69 24.78
C CYS A 8 36.37 15.15 24.79
N PRO A 9 37.59 15.45 25.22
CA PRO A 9 38.08 16.85 25.34
C PRO A 9 38.33 17.47 23.95
N TYR A 10 38.45 16.64 22.91
CA TYR A 10 38.75 17.09 21.53
C TYR A 10 37.52 17.14 20.63
N THR A 11 36.31 16.91 21.18
CA THR A 11 35.06 16.82 20.39
C THR A 11 35.13 15.86 19.18
N ALA A 12 36.08 14.91 19.21
CA ALA A 12 36.33 13.96 18.13
C ALA A 12 35.23 12.89 18.01
N ILE A 13 34.43 12.73 19.08
CA ILE A 13 33.31 11.76 19.13
C ILE A 13 32.00 12.53 19.06
N ILE A 14 31.34 12.42 17.92
CA ILE A 14 30.03 13.05 17.70
C ILE A 14 28.89 12.06 17.91
N SER A 15 27.82 12.50 18.54
CA SER A 15 26.56 11.74 18.60
C SER A 15 25.68 12.10 17.41
N ARG A 16 25.25 11.11 16.66
CA ARG A 16 24.28 11.29 15.56
C ARG A 16 22.93 10.75 15.97
N LYS A 17 21.88 11.32 15.42
CA LYS A 17 20.52 10.75 15.53
C LYS A 17 20.49 9.35 14.90
N ARG A 18 19.62 8.49 15.42
CA ARG A 18 19.44 7.14 14.91
C ARG A 18 18.88 7.17 13.48
N PRO A 19 19.10 6.13 12.66
CA PRO A 19 18.55 6.06 11.31
C PRO A 19 17.04 6.30 11.26
N CYS A 20 16.28 5.72 12.21
CA CYS A 20 14.83 5.89 12.30
C CYS A 20 14.39 7.34 12.57
N GLU A 21 15.13 8.09 13.44
CA GLU A 21 14.83 9.50 13.69
C GLU A 21 15.14 10.36 12.46
N ASN A 22 16.25 10.06 11.74
CA ASN A 22 16.62 10.79 10.53
C ASN A 22 15.67 10.51 9.36
N ALA A 23 15.16 9.28 9.27
CA ALA A 23 14.21 8.85 8.24
C ALA A 23 12.82 9.50 8.43
N CYS A 24 12.46 9.83 9.66
CA CYS A 24 11.15 10.40 9.97
C CYS A 24 11.07 11.88 9.58
N LYS A 25 10.58 12.17 8.39
CA LYS A 25 10.48 13.56 7.88
C LYS A 25 9.48 14.41 8.66
N ILE A 26 8.45 13.78 9.22
CA ILE A 26 7.43 14.44 10.04
C ILE A 26 7.80 14.47 11.54
N LYS A 27 9.01 13.98 11.91
CA LYS A 27 9.54 14.00 13.28
C LYS A 27 8.66 13.33 14.34
N ALA A 28 7.92 12.28 13.96
CA ALA A 28 7.05 11.52 14.86
C ALA A 28 7.81 10.54 15.78
N ILE A 29 9.14 10.46 15.67
CA ILE A 29 9.97 9.53 16.46
C ILE A 29 10.83 10.31 17.44
N THR A 30 10.73 9.94 18.71
CA THR A 30 11.58 10.42 19.79
C THR A 30 12.19 9.23 20.55
N MET A 31 13.16 9.48 21.41
CA MET A 31 13.70 8.48 22.31
C MET A 31 13.08 8.65 23.69
N ASN A 32 12.53 7.56 24.23
CA ASN A 32 12.05 7.53 25.59
C ASN A 32 13.20 7.48 26.61
N GLU A 33 12.90 7.49 27.92
CA GLU A 33 13.87 7.46 29.02
C GLU A 33 14.79 6.24 28.94
N ASN A 34 14.29 5.11 28.48
CA ASN A 34 15.04 3.86 28.25
C ASN A 34 15.84 3.85 26.95
N LYS A 35 15.91 4.99 26.24
CA LYS A 35 16.54 5.13 24.92
C LYS A 35 15.97 4.20 23.84
N ALA A 36 14.75 3.75 24.00
CA ALA A 36 14.00 3.06 22.95
C ALA A 36 13.26 4.09 22.08
N ALA A 37 13.08 3.75 20.81
CA ALA A 37 12.30 4.61 19.91
C ALA A 37 10.82 4.60 20.34
N ALA A 38 10.26 5.78 20.54
CA ALA A 38 8.84 6.00 20.80
C ALA A 38 8.23 6.73 19.60
N ILE A 39 7.14 6.19 19.07
CA ILE A 39 6.43 6.74 17.92
C ILE A 39 5.17 7.43 18.41
N ASP A 40 5.06 8.72 18.14
CA ASP A 40 3.82 9.46 18.37
C ASP A 40 2.83 9.16 17.22
N ASN A 41 1.81 8.39 17.52
CA ASN A 41 0.78 8.00 16.56
C ASN A 41 -0.10 9.17 16.09
N ASN A 42 -0.18 10.25 16.88
CA ASN A 42 -0.94 11.43 16.45
C ASN A 42 -0.22 12.17 15.32
N THR A 43 1.11 12.13 15.30
CA THR A 43 1.94 12.73 14.25
C THR A 43 2.28 11.73 13.14
N CYS A 44 2.43 10.44 13.47
CA CYS A 44 2.86 9.39 12.54
C CYS A 44 1.85 9.21 11.38
N ILE A 45 2.35 9.14 10.14
CA ILE A 45 1.57 8.89 8.91
C ILE A 45 1.70 7.44 8.41
N SER A 46 2.30 6.55 9.18
CA SER A 46 2.48 5.13 8.88
C SER A 46 3.24 4.83 7.57
N CYS A 47 4.12 5.74 7.12
CA CYS A 47 4.82 5.62 5.84
C CYS A 47 5.88 4.51 5.77
N GLY A 48 6.25 3.88 6.91
CA GLY A 48 7.21 2.77 6.96
C GLY A 48 8.69 3.16 6.86
N ALA A 49 9.04 4.44 6.65
CA ALA A 49 10.44 4.86 6.46
C ALA A 49 11.37 4.46 7.62
N CYS A 50 10.86 4.47 8.86
CA CYS A 50 11.61 4.08 10.05
C CYS A 50 11.83 2.55 10.12
N VAL A 51 10.90 1.77 9.62
CA VAL A 51 11.01 0.29 9.50
C VAL A 51 12.12 -0.03 8.50
N TYR A 52 12.04 0.54 7.30
CA TYR A 52 13.02 0.33 6.23
C TYR A 52 14.45 0.74 6.62
N GLN A 53 14.61 1.86 7.34
CA GLN A 53 15.92 2.38 7.74
C GLN A 53 16.49 1.76 9.01
N CYS A 54 15.77 0.84 9.67
CA CYS A 54 16.27 0.20 10.88
C CYS A 54 17.17 -1.00 10.54
N PRO A 55 18.51 -0.90 10.70
CA PRO A 55 19.40 -2.00 10.30
C PRO A 55 19.32 -3.21 11.24
N PHE A 56 18.60 -3.07 12.36
CA PHE A 56 18.48 -4.11 13.39
C PHE A 56 17.09 -4.74 13.46
N GLY A 57 16.15 -4.33 12.61
CA GLY A 57 14.76 -4.79 12.70
C GLY A 57 14.06 -4.43 14.02
N ALA A 58 14.57 -3.42 14.76
CA ALA A 58 14.02 -3.03 16.07
C ALA A 58 12.70 -2.25 15.97
N ILE A 59 12.37 -1.75 14.79
CA ILE A 59 11.08 -1.16 14.45
C ILE A 59 10.51 -2.01 13.33
N THR A 60 9.37 -2.63 13.60
CA THR A 60 8.63 -3.47 12.66
C THR A 60 7.22 -2.94 12.50
N ASP A 61 6.59 -3.28 11.39
CA ASP A 61 5.16 -3.10 11.23
C ASP A 61 4.39 -4.32 11.75
N LYS A 62 3.08 -4.20 11.85
CA LYS A 62 2.24 -5.32 12.26
C LYS A 62 2.12 -6.32 11.10
N SER A 63 2.57 -7.56 11.31
CA SER A 63 2.38 -8.63 10.34
C SER A 63 0.96 -9.19 10.38
N TYR A 64 0.42 -9.47 9.19
CA TYR A 64 -0.86 -10.16 9.01
C TYR A 64 -0.72 -11.55 8.38
N ILE A 65 0.51 -12.07 8.25
CA ILE A 65 0.79 -13.39 7.65
C ILE A 65 -0.06 -14.48 8.31
N LEU A 66 -0.06 -14.55 9.65
CA LEU A 66 -0.81 -15.58 10.38
C LEU A 66 -2.32 -15.46 10.17
N ASN A 67 -2.85 -14.24 10.07
CA ASN A 67 -4.25 -14.00 9.78
C ASN A 67 -4.62 -14.50 8.38
N VAL A 68 -3.76 -14.27 7.40
CA VAL A 68 -3.97 -14.72 6.02
C VAL A 68 -3.86 -16.24 5.91
N ILE A 69 -2.87 -16.86 6.56
CA ILE A 69 -2.76 -18.32 6.61
C ILE A 69 -4.01 -18.95 7.25
N ASP A 70 -4.49 -18.38 8.35
CA ASP A 70 -5.68 -18.86 9.04
C ASP A 70 -6.94 -18.69 8.16
N MET A 71 -7.05 -17.58 7.45
CA MET A 71 -8.13 -17.31 6.49
C MET A 71 -8.14 -18.35 5.36
N ILE A 72 -6.99 -18.60 4.73
CA ILE A 72 -6.85 -19.61 3.66
C ILE A 72 -7.20 -21.01 4.20
N LYS A 73 -6.67 -21.40 5.36
CA LYS A 73 -6.98 -22.71 5.95
C LYS A 73 -8.47 -22.88 6.29
N LYS A 74 -9.10 -21.85 6.84
CA LYS A 74 -10.52 -21.87 7.21
C LYS A 74 -11.47 -21.84 6.00
N SER A 75 -11.00 -21.39 4.84
CA SER A 75 -11.79 -21.44 3.61
C SER A 75 -12.11 -22.86 3.16
N GLY A 76 -11.28 -23.86 3.58
CA GLY A 76 -11.46 -25.25 3.18
C GLY A 76 -11.32 -25.40 1.68
N ASP A 77 -10.17 -25.04 1.12
CA ASP A 77 -9.89 -25.01 -0.32
C ASP A 77 -10.91 -24.15 -1.10
N ASN A 78 -11.33 -23.03 -0.49
CA ASN A 78 -12.31 -22.08 -1.01
C ASN A 78 -13.75 -22.63 -1.17
N GLU A 79 -14.08 -23.73 -0.50
CA GLU A 79 -15.45 -24.28 -0.51
C GLU A 79 -16.41 -23.47 0.38
N LYS A 80 -15.92 -22.91 1.51
CA LYS A 80 -16.76 -22.15 2.47
C LYS A 80 -16.88 -20.68 2.10
N TYR A 81 -15.81 -20.11 1.60
CA TYR A 81 -15.68 -18.74 1.13
C TYR A 81 -14.44 -18.59 0.27
N HIS A 82 -14.46 -17.66 -0.66
CA HIS A 82 -13.36 -17.42 -1.57
C HIS A 82 -12.36 -16.41 -1.01
N VAL A 83 -11.05 -16.73 -1.09
CA VAL A 83 -9.98 -15.81 -0.65
C VAL A 83 -9.32 -15.20 -1.88
N TYR A 84 -9.57 -13.92 -2.11
CA TYR A 84 -9.00 -13.16 -3.23
C TYR A 84 -7.69 -12.48 -2.81
N ALA A 85 -6.68 -12.56 -3.67
CA ALA A 85 -5.49 -11.73 -3.59
C ALA A 85 -5.65 -10.51 -4.49
N VAL A 86 -5.59 -9.31 -3.93
CA VAL A 86 -5.56 -8.05 -4.68
C VAL A 86 -4.13 -7.54 -4.70
N ILE A 87 -3.47 -7.56 -5.86
CA ILE A 87 -2.06 -7.22 -5.99
C ILE A 87 -1.86 -5.78 -6.48
N ALA A 88 -0.92 -5.08 -5.85
CA ALA A 88 -0.55 -3.73 -6.28
C ALA A 88 0.26 -3.76 -7.59
N PRO A 89 0.11 -2.76 -8.50
CA PRO A 89 0.82 -2.73 -9.78
C PRO A 89 2.36 -2.80 -9.65
N SER A 90 2.91 -2.31 -8.53
CA SER A 90 4.35 -2.32 -8.24
C SER A 90 4.94 -3.72 -7.97
N ILE A 91 4.11 -4.77 -7.95
CA ILE A 91 4.58 -6.15 -7.75
C ILE A 91 5.61 -6.58 -8.79
N SER A 92 5.49 -6.11 -10.02
CA SER A 92 6.43 -6.38 -11.10
C SER A 92 7.84 -5.82 -10.84
N SER A 93 7.95 -4.76 -10.04
CA SER A 93 9.24 -4.18 -9.65
C SER A 93 9.87 -4.87 -8.45
N GLN A 94 9.10 -5.62 -7.68
CA GLN A 94 9.59 -6.38 -6.53
C GLN A 94 10.07 -7.77 -6.94
N PHE A 95 9.26 -8.50 -7.71
CA PHE A 95 9.57 -9.86 -8.15
C PHE A 95 10.25 -9.86 -9.54
N THR A 96 11.34 -9.08 -9.69
CA THR A 96 12.04 -8.91 -10.97
C THR A 96 12.70 -10.18 -11.51
N TYR A 97 12.86 -11.20 -10.67
CA TYR A 97 13.43 -12.51 -11.01
C TYR A 97 12.39 -13.50 -11.54
N ALA A 98 11.10 -13.13 -11.52
CA ALA A 98 10.01 -13.95 -12.02
C ALA A 98 9.07 -13.10 -12.91
N LYS A 99 8.32 -13.75 -13.77
CA LYS A 99 7.28 -13.11 -14.55
C LYS A 99 6.02 -12.91 -13.70
N LEU A 100 5.23 -11.88 -13.98
CA LEU A 100 4.00 -11.58 -13.24
C LEU A 100 3.05 -12.80 -13.21
N GLY A 101 2.86 -13.48 -14.34
CA GLY A 101 2.02 -14.68 -14.43
C GLY A 101 2.51 -15.83 -13.54
N GLN A 102 3.82 -15.95 -13.31
CA GLN A 102 4.38 -16.93 -12.38
C GLN A 102 4.05 -16.60 -10.93
N VAL A 103 4.06 -15.31 -10.56
CA VAL A 103 3.62 -14.84 -9.24
C VAL A 103 2.13 -15.15 -9.03
N VAL A 104 1.30 -14.95 -10.06
CA VAL A 104 -0.14 -15.29 -10.03
C VAL A 104 -0.33 -16.78 -9.75
N THR A 105 0.38 -17.65 -10.48
CA THR A 105 0.33 -19.10 -10.24
C THR A 105 0.82 -19.46 -8.84
N GLY A 106 1.87 -18.78 -8.34
CA GLY A 106 2.35 -18.92 -6.98
C GLY A 106 1.28 -18.60 -5.93
N LEU A 107 0.52 -17.52 -6.14
CA LEU A 107 -0.61 -17.16 -5.27
C LEU A 107 -1.71 -18.22 -5.26
N HIS A 108 -2.06 -18.79 -6.42
CA HIS A 108 -3.00 -19.93 -6.46
C HIS A 108 -2.46 -21.14 -5.69
N ARG A 109 -1.15 -21.43 -5.79
CA ARG A 109 -0.51 -22.52 -5.01
C ARG A 109 -0.49 -22.26 -3.50
N LEU A 110 -0.51 -21.00 -3.06
CA LEU A 110 -0.69 -20.64 -1.64
C LEU A 110 -2.12 -20.89 -1.16
N GLY A 111 -3.08 -21.07 -2.06
CA GLY A 111 -4.49 -21.34 -1.75
C GLY A 111 -5.42 -20.15 -1.95
N PHE A 112 -4.98 -19.08 -2.62
CA PHE A 112 -5.88 -18.03 -3.05
C PHE A 112 -6.81 -18.52 -4.17
N TYR A 113 -8.09 -18.16 -4.07
CA TYR A 113 -9.11 -18.51 -5.06
C TYR A 113 -8.86 -17.83 -6.40
N SER A 114 -8.62 -16.52 -6.35
CA SER A 114 -8.34 -15.72 -7.53
C SER A 114 -7.42 -14.56 -7.20
N VAL A 115 -6.78 -14.02 -8.23
CA VAL A 115 -5.89 -12.88 -8.16
C VAL A 115 -6.48 -11.74 -8.97
N ALA A 116 -6.69 -10.58 -8.36
CA ALA A 116 -7.20 -9.38 -9.01
C ALA A 116 -6.15 -8.25 -8.99
N GLU A 117 -6.16 -7.41 -10.01
CA GLU A 117 -5.28 -6.26 -10.08
C GLU A 117 -5.88 -5.06 -9.30
N ALA A 118 -5.14 -4.51 -8.34
CA ALA A 118 -5.50 -3.20 -7.77
C ALA A 118 -5.49 -2.07 -8.82
N ALA A 119 -4.86 -2.32 -9.96
CA ALA A 119 -4.88 -1.46 -11.14
C ALA A 119 -6.30 -1.27 -11.71
N LEU A 120 -7.16 -2.30 -11.70
CA LEU A 120 -8.57 -2.15 -12.07
C LEU A 120 -9.30 -1.18 -11.12
N GLY A 121 -9.01 -1.29 -9.83
CA GLY A 121 -9.50 -0.30 -8.85
C GLY A 121 -8.96 1.10 -9.10
N ALA A 122 -7.73 1.22 -9.63
CA ALA A 122 -7.14 2.50 -10.01
C ALA A 122 -7.83 3.11 -11.23
N ASP A 123 -8.23 2.31 -12.23
CA ASP A 123 -9.05 2.76 -13.37
C ASP A 123 -10.39 3.34 -12.89
N MET A 124 -11.07 2.63 -11.98
CA MET A 124 -12.33 3.10 -11.40
C MET A 124 -12.16 4.42 -10.61
N VAL A 125 -11.07 4.54 -9.86
CA VAL A 125 -10.76 5.76 -9.10
C VAL A 125 -10.40 6.91 -10.02
N ALA A 126 -9.60 6.67 -11.07
CA ALA A 126 -9.23 7.69 -12.05
C ALA A 126 -10.47 8.26 -12.76
N ASP A 127 -11.42 7.40 -13.13
CA ASP A 127 -12.69 7.79 -13.71
C ASP A 127 -13.49 8.70 -12.75
N ALA A 128 -13.62 8.30 -11.50
CA ALA A 128 -14.34 9.07 -10.48
C ALA A 128 -13.63 10.39 -10.14
N GLU A 129 -12.30 10.37 -9.94
CA GLU A 129 -11.49 11.56 -9.66
C GLU A 129 -11.46 12.54 -10.83
N SER A 130 -11.56 12.05 -12.09
CA SER A 130 -11.65 12.93 -13.27
C SER A 130 -12.89 13.81 -13.26
N ARG A 131 -14.04 13.26 -12.87
CA ARG A 131 -15.30 14.00 -12.72
C ARG A 131 -15.24 14.97 -11.55
N GLU A 132 -14.75 14.49 -10.38
CA GLU A 132 -14.62 15.31 -9.18
C GLU A 132 -13.66 16.50 -9.39
N LEU A 133 -12.57 16.30 -10.13
CA LEU A 133 -11.60 17.35 -10.46
C LEU A 133 -12.21 18.41 -11.38
N VAL A 134 -12.97 18.01 -12.41
CA VAL A 134 -13.64 18.95 -13.30
C VAL A 134 -14.67 19.80 -12.54
N GLU A 135 -15.40 19.19 -11.60
CA GLU A 135 -16.37 19.89 -10.76
C GLU A 135 -15.72 20.88 -9.78
N LYS A 136 -14.65 20.44 -9.09
CA LYS A 136 -14.02 21.24 -8.03
C LYS A 136 -12.91 22.19 -8.52
N GLY A 137 -12.33 21.95 -9.69
CA GLY A 137 -11.23 22.73 -10.26
C GLY A 137 -9.85 22.46 -9.62
N PHE A 138 -9.80 21.89 -8.41
CA PHE A 138 -8.59 21.47 -7.70
C PHE A 138 -8.87 20.25 -6.84
N LEU A 139 -7.98 19.26 -6.87
CA LEU A 139 -8.14 18.01 -6.13
C LEU A 139 -6.77 17.43 -5.74
N THR A 140 -6.69 16.83 -4.56
CA THR A 140 -5.62 15.92 -4.18
C THR A 140 -6.17 14.50 -4.09
N SER A 141 -5.45 13.52 -4.65
CA SER A 141 -5.93 12.15 -4.67
C SER A 141 -5.96 11.51 -3.28
N SER A 142 -6.92 10.59 -3.07
CA SER A 142 -7.05 9.76 -1.87
C SER A 142 -6.33 8.40 -1.99
N CYS A 143 -5.65 8.10 -3.08
CA CYS A 143 -5.06 6.79 -3.37
C CYS A 143 -3.98 6.34 -2.37
N CYS A 144 -3.23 7.30 -1.78
CA CYS A 144 -2.15 7.04 -0.83
C CYS A 144 -2.57 7.40 0.60
N PRO A 145 -2.82 6.42 1.49
CA PRO A 145 -3.26 6.68 2.87
C PRO A 145 -2.22 7.44 3.70
N GLY A 146 -0.93 7.28 3.39
CA GLY A 146 0.13 8.06 4.03
C GLY A 146 0.09 9.53 3.62
N PHE A 147 -0.19 9.82 2.35
CA PHE A 147 -0.34 11.19 1.86
C PHE A 147 -1.59 11.85 2.43
N VAL A 148 -2.73 11.16 2.42
CA VAL A 148 -3.98 11.64 3.05
C VAL A 148 -3.73 12.00 4.51
N SER A 149 -3.12 11.09 5.28
CA SER A 149 -2.79 11.33 6.68
C SER A 149 -1.80 12.50 6.87
N TYR A 150 -0.89 12.70 5.93
CA TYR A 150 0.01 13.85 5.95
C TYR A 150 -0.73 15.18 5.75
N ILE A 151 -1.61 15.26 4.76
CA ILE A 151 -2.45 16.45 4.55
C ILE A 151 -3.32 16.71 5.78
N GLU A 152 -4.02 15.71 6.29
CA GLU A 152 -4.91 15.86 7.45
C GLU A 152 -4.20 16.39 8.71
N LYS A 153 -2.93 16.00 8.91
CA LYS A 153 -2.17 16.35 10.11
C LYS A 153 -1.32 17.61 9.97
N ALA A 154 -0.71 17.81 8.79
CA ALA A 154 0.22 18.92 8.57
C ALA A 154 -0.43 20.14 7.89
N PHE A 155 -1.51 19.93 7.12
CA PHE A 155 -2.20 20.93 6.32
C PHE A 155 -3.72 20.77 6.39
N PRO A 156 -4.32 20.88 7.59
CA PRO A 156 -5.75 20.61 7.78
C PRO A 156 -6.66 21.52 6.93
N GLU A 157 -6.18 22.69 6.51
CA GLU A 157 -6.87 23.59 5.60
C GLU A 157 -7.03 23.03 4.19
N LEU A 158 -6.20 22.06 3.78
CA LEU A 158 -6.30 21.38 2.48
C LEU A 158 -7.20 20.15 2.51
N LYS A 159 -7.69 19.74 3.68
CA LYS A 159 -8.56 18.57 3.82
C LYS A 159 -9.81 18.60 2.91
N PRO A 160 -10.49 19.74 2.67
CA PRO A 160 -11.65 19.80 1.76
C PRO A 160 -11.32 19.44 0.30
N TYR A 161 -10.05 19.51 -0.07
CA TYR A 161 -9.59 19.21 -1.42
C TYR A 161 -9.11 17.76 -1.61
N ILE A 162 -9.12 16.95 -0.56
CA ILE A 162 -8.86 15.51 -0.69
C ILE A 162 -10.04 14.89 -1.42
N SER A 163 -9.75 14.02 -2.40
CA SER A 163 -10.77 13.23 -3.09
C SER A 163 -11.63 12.44 -2.10
N HIS A 164 -12.91 12.40 -2.31
CA HIS A 164 -13.86 11.63 -1.49
C HIS A 164 -13.90 10.14 -1.88
N ASN A 165 -13.19 9.77 -2.95
CA ASN A 165 -13.20 8.41 -3.44
C ASN A 165 -12.39 7.49 -2.52
N LEU A 166 -12.78 6.22 -2.48
CA LEU A 166 -11.98 5.17 -1.85
C LEU A 166 -10.66 4.99 -2.62
N SER A 167 -9.64 4.51 -1.93
CA SER A 167 -8.39 4.17 -2.62
C SER A 167 -8.59 3.00 -3.60
N PRO A 168 -7.71 2.83 -4.62
CA PRO A 168 -7.76 1.70 -5.54
C PRO A 168 -7.90 0.34 -4.85
N MET A 169 -7.18 0.12 -3.73
CA MET A 169 -7.31 -1.08 -2.91
C MET A 169 -8.73 -1.28 -2.40
N ALA A 170 -9.31 -0.26 -1.78
CA ALA A 170 -10.64 -0.38 -1.19
C ALA A 170 -11.75 -0.42 -2.25
N THR A 171 -11.55 0.24 -3.40
CA THR A 171 -12.51 0.23 -4.52
C THR A 171 -12.62 -1.16 -5.14
N ILE A 172 -11.49 -1.80 -5.50
CA ILE A 172 -11.54 -3.15 -6.06
C ILE A 172 -12.03 -4.17 -5.03
N ALA A 173 -11.64 -4.02 -3.75
CA ALA A 173 -12.11 -4.92 -2.70
C ALA A 173 -13.63 -4.82 -2.50
N ARG A 174 -14.20 -3.61 -2.56
CA ARG A 174 -15.65 -3.39 -2.56
C ARG A 174 -16.30 -4.05 -3.77
N TYR A 175 -15.77 -3.83 -4.96
CA TYR A 175 -16.26 -4.44 -6.19
C TYR A 175 -16.31 -5.98 -6.10
N LEU A 176 -15.24 -6.61 -5.62
CA LEU A 176 -15.20 -8.07 -5.44
C LEU A 176 -16.28 -8.56 -4.46
N LYS A 177 -16.46 -7.87 -3.33
CA LYS A 177 -17.49 -8.26 -2.35
C LYS A 177 -18.93 -7.98 -2.79
N GLU A 178 -19.14 -7.04 -3.68
CA GLU A 178 -20.45 -6.79 -4.32
C GLU A 178 -20.82 -7.90 -5.32
N HIS A 179 -19.81 -8.54 -5.94
CA HIS A 179 -20.02 -9.63 -6.91
C HIS A 179 -19.92 -11.03 -6.28
N ASP A 180 -19.22 -11.15 -5.17
CA ASP A 180 -19.11 -12.39 -4.39
C ASP A 180 -19.30 -12.08 -2.90
N ALA A 181 -20.48 -12.38 -2.39
CA ALA A 181 -20.84 -12.14 -0.98
C ALA A 181 -19.98 -12.98 -0.01
N THR A 182 -19.33 -14.04 -0.49
CA THR A 182 -18.45 -14.89 0.31
C THR A 182 -16.99 -14.41 0.31
N ALA A 183 -16.64 -13.42 -0.52
CA ALA A 183 -15.27 -12.97 -0.73
C ALA A 183 -14.59 -12.53 0.57
N LYS A 184 -13.38 -13.02 0.76
CA LYS A 184 -12.37 -12.48 1.67
C LYS A 184 -11.26 -11.87 0.86
N VAL A 185 -10.92 -10.62 1.12
CA VAL A 185 -9.98 -9.86 0.29
C VAL A 185 -8.71 -9.57 1.06
N VAL A 186 -7.60 -10.04 0.52
CA VAL A 186 -6.24 -9.79 1.02
C VAL A 186 -5.52 -8.89 0.02
N PHE A 187 -5.18 -7.68 0.44
CA PHE A 187 -4.36 -6.79 -0.37
C PHE A 187 -2.87 -7.13 -0.20
N ILE A 188 -2.12 -7.14 -1.30
CA ILE A 188 -0.69 -7.41 -1.32
C ILE A 188 0.02 -6.26 -2.05
N GLY A 189 0.87 -5.52 -1.33
CA GLY A 189 1.50 -4.33 -1.89
C GLY A 189 2.75 -3.87 -1.13
N PRO A 190 3.41 -2.80 -1.59
CA PRO A 190 4.70 -2.37 -1.05
C PRO A 190 4.60 -1.57 0.26
N CYS A 191 3.38 -1.24 0.72
CA CYS A 191 3.19 -0.12 1.63
C CYS A 191 2.58 -0.53 2.98
N THR A 192 3.28 -0.24 4.08
CA THR A 192 2.77 -0.46 5.44
C THR A 192 1.57 0.42 5.80
N ALA A 193 1.41 1.60 5.15
CA ALA A 193 0.26 2.47 5.37
C ALA A 193 -1.06 1.82 4.93
N LYS A 194 -1.03 0.91 3.95
CA LYS A 194 -2.20 0.14 3.52
C LYS A 194 -2.72 -0.80 4.61
N LYS A 195 -1.85 -1.29 5.51
CA LYS A 195 -2.27 -2.05 6.69
C LYS A 195 -3.11 -1.19 7.65
N GLY A 196 -2.69 0.07 7.84
CA GLY A 196 -3.45 1.05 8.62
C GLY A 196 -4.77 1.44 7.96
N GLU A 197 -4.78 1.57 6.65
CA GLU A 197 -5.98 1.87 5.87
C GLU A 197 -7.00 0.72 5.95
N ALA A 198 -6.57 -0.53 5.79
CA ALA A 198 -7.43 -1.70 5.93
C ALA A 198 -8.10 -1.82 7.32
N ALA A 199 -7.48 -1.22 8.35
CA ALA A 199 -8.04 -1.20 9.69
C ALA A 199 -9.06 -0.07 9.95
N LYS A 200 -9.17 0.92 9.04
CA LYS A 200 -10.14 2.02 9.16
C LYS A 200 -11.57 1.50 9.08
N GLN A 201 -12.48 2.14 9.82
CA GLN A 201 -13.88 1.71 9.90
C GLN A 201 -14.58 1.69 8.54
N GLU A 202 -14.26 2.63 7.66
CA GLU A 202 -14.83 2.77 6.32
C GLU A 202 -14.28 1.75 5.31
N VAL A 203 -13.08 1.18 5.54
CA VAL A 203 -12.40 0.24 4.63
C VAL A 203 -12.51 -1.21 5.12
N ARG A 204 -12.54 -1.40 6.43
CA ARG A 204 -12.60 -2.72 7.07
C ARG A 204 -13.71 -3.66 6.57
N PRO A 205 -14.89 -3.19 6.13
CA PRO A 205 -15.91 -4.07 5.54
C PRO A 205 -15.46 -4.72 4.23
N TYR A 206 -14.54 -4.08 3.50
CA TYR A 206 -14.12 -4.52 2.17
C TYR A 206 -12.79 -5.28 2.18
N VAL A 207 -11.81 -4.85 3.00
CA VAL A 207 -10.45 -5.42 3.03
C VAL A 207 -10.28 -6.19 4.34
N ASP A 208 -10.08 -7.51 4.25
CA ASP A 208 -9.95 -8.38 5.42
C ASP A 208 -8.51 -8.40 5.97
N ALA A 209 -7.50 -8.26 5.11
CA ALA A 209 -6.09 -8.14 5.50
C ALA A 209 -5.28 -7.39 4.45
N ALA A 210 -4.12 -6.85 4.86
CA ALA A 210 -3.13 -6.30 3.96
C ALA A 210 -1.73 -6.85 4.32
N MET A 211 -0.99 -7.32 3.32
CA MET A 211 0.38 -7.81 3.43
C MET A 211 1.34 -6.99 2.60
N THR A 212 2.62 -7.01 2.98
CA THR A 212 3.71 -6.48 2.16
C THR A 212 4.22 -7.54 1.18
N PHE A 213 5.03 -7.11 0.21
CA PHE A 213 5.66 -8.04 -0.72
C PHE A 213 6.69 -8.94 -0.03
N GLU A 214 7.37 -8.43 1.01
CA GLU A 214 8.28 -9.22 1.84
C GLU A 214 7.53 -10.31 2.60
N GLU A 215 6.33 -10.01 3.09
CA GLU A 215 5.47 -11.01 3.73
C GLU A 215 4.99 -12.08 2.73
N LEU A 216 4.70 -11.69 1.48
CA LEU A 216 4.37 -12.63 0.42
C LEU A 216 5.57 -13.53 0.08
N GLN A 217 6.78 -12.94 -0.05
CA GLN A 217 8.01 -13.72 -0.27
C GLN A 217 8.20 -14.76 0.84
N ALA A 218 8.06 -14.34 2.10
CA ALA A 218 8.16 -15.26 3.23
C ALA A 218 7.13 -16.40 3.18
N LEU A 219 5.92 -16.15 2.64
CA LEU A 219 4.93 -17.20 2.41
C LEU A 219 5.37 -18.17 1.32
N PHE A 220 5.90 -17.70 0.19
CA PHE A 220 6.45 -18.57 -0.85
C PHE A 220 7.57 -19.43 -0.30
N ASP A 221 8.54 -18.83 0.42
CA ASP A 221 9.67 -19.54 1.02
C ASP A 221 9.21 -20.60 2.03
N SER A 222 8.22 -20.26 2.87
CA SER A 222 7.69 -21.18 3.89
C SER A 222 6.98 -22.41 3.32
N ARG A 223 6.56 -22.33 2.04
CA ARG A 223 5.89 -23.41 1.31
C ARG A 223 6.77 -24.03 0.24
N GLU A 224 8.06 -23.64 0.21
CA GLU A 224 9.03 -24.11 -0.79
C GLU A 224 8.52 -23.90 -2.24
N ILE A 225 7.83 -22.79 -2.49
CA ILE A 225 7.30 -22.45 -3.81
C ILE A 225 8.36 -21.62 -4.54
N ASP A 226 9.07 -22.28 -5.48
CA ASP A 226 9.90 -21.58 -6.45
C ASP A 226 9.03 -21.03 -7.58
N ILE A 227 8.71 -19.74 -7.51
CA ILE A 227 7.86 -19.08 -8.51
C ILE A 227 8.51 -19.04 -9.90
N THR A 228 9.85 -19.13 -10.00
CA THR A 228 10.55 -19.09 -11.30
C THR A 228 10.33 -20.37 -12.11
N ALA A 229 10.00 -21.47 -11.45
CA ALA A 229 9.73 -22.76 -12.06
C ALA A 229 8.23 -22.96 -12.43
N LEU A 230 7.37 -21.96 -12.14
CA LEU A 230 5.94 -22.08 -12.40
C LEU A 230 5.57 -21.65 -13.82
N GLU A 231 4.49 -22.21 -14.33
CA GLU A 231 3.85 -21.73 -15.56
C GLU A 231 3.21 -20.35 -15.32
N GLU A 232 3.09 -19.55 -16.38
CA GLU A 232 2.49 -18.23 -16.28
C GLU A 232 0.95 -18.34 -16.22
N GLY A 233 0.34 -17.82 -15.15
CA GLY A 233 -1.08 -17.56 -15.04
C GLY A 233 -1.47 -16.28 -15.77
N MET A 234 -2.75 -16.16 -16.11
CA MET A 234 -3.28 -14.96 -16.76
C MET A 234 -3.67 -13.90 -15.72
N LEU A 235 -3.39 -12.64 -16.04
CA LEU A 235 -3.81 -11.46 -15.31
C LEU A 235 -3.93 -10.31 -16.30
N ASP A 236 -5.14 -9.94 -16.68
CA ASP A 236 -5.39 -8.91 -17.71
C ASP A 236 -6.74 -8.22 -17.50
N GLU A 237 -6.95 -7.69 -16.29
CA GLU A 237 -8.24 -7.07 -15.92
C GLU A 237 -8.19 -5.53 -16.01
N ALA A 238 -7.00 -4.93 -15.88
CA ALA A 238 -6.81 -3.49 -15.79
C ALA A 238 -6.29 -2.87 -17.10
N SER A 239 -6.55 -1.58 -17.28
CA SER A 239 -6.01 -0.81 -18.39
C SER A 239 -4.51 -0.50 -18.20
N TYR A 240 -3.89 0.01 -19.26
CA TYR A 240 -2.54 0.58 -19.18
C TYR A 240 -2.47 1.68 -18.10
N PHE A 241 -3.47 2.57 -18.05
CA PHE A 241 -3.50 3.71 -17.13
C PHE A 241 -3.62 3.28 -15.67
N GLY A 242 -4.42 2.26 -15.37
CA GLY A 242 -4.48 1.67 -14.03
C GLY A 242 -3.15 1.05 -13.60
N ARG A 243 -2.45 0.37 -14.51
CA ARG A 243 -1.16 -0.26 -14.21
C ARG A 243 -0.04 0.75 -13.99
N ILE A 244 -0.04 1.89 -14.66
CA ILE A 244 0.96 2.95 -14.45
C ILE A 244 0.66 3.85 -13.25
N PHE A 245 -0.47 3.70 -12.59
CA PHE A 245 -0.90 4.54 -11.46
C PHE A 245 0.13 4.62 -10.35
N ALA A 246 0.92 3.56 -10.14
CA ALA A 246 1.96 3.50 -9.13
C ALA A 246 3.28 4.21 -9.51
N ARG A 247 3.45 4.62 -10.76
CA ARG A 247 4.65 5.37 -11.19
C ARG A 247 4.49 6.87 -10.96
N CYS A 248 5.62 7.58 -10.96
CA CYS A 248 5.61 9.04 -10.89
C CYS A 248 4.83 9.63 -12.07
N GLY A 249 3.82 10.47 -11.79
CA GLY A 249 2.92 11.07 -12.78
C GLY A 249 1.80 10.15 -13.28
N GLY A 250 1.84 8.83 -13.00
CA GLY A 250 0.87 7.88 -13.56
C GLY A 250 -0.58 8.14 -13.14
N LEU A 251 -0.81 8.56 -11.90
CA LEU A 251 -2.12 9.00 -11.44
C LEU A 251 -2.65 10.17 -12.27
N ALA A 252 -1.84 11.19 -12.48
CA ALA A 252 -2.23 12.36 -13.27
C ALA A 252 -2.53 11.99 -14.74
N GLU A 253 -1.74 11.07 -15.32
CA GLU A 253 -1.99 10.56 -16.68
C GLU A 253 -3.33 9.81 -16.75
N ALA A 254 -3.63 8.97 -15.75
CA ALA A 254 -4.89 8.22 -15.68
C ALA A 254 -6.10 9.16 -15.54
N VAL A 255 -6.02 10.16 -14.65
CA VAL A 255 -7.09 11.17 -14.47
C VAL A 255 -7.25 12.01 -15.74
N ALA A 256 -6.13 12.42 -16.40
CA ALA A 256 -6.19 13.15 -17.65
C ALA A 256 -6.88 12.35 -18.77
N GLN A 257 -6.65 11.04 -18.80
CA GLN A 257 -7.35 10.15 -19.74
C GLN A 257 -8.86 10.11 -19.44
N GLY A 258 -9.26 9.96 -18.19
CA GLY A 258 -10.67 9.98 -17.79
C GLY A 258 -11.36 11.31 -18.15
N ILE A 259 -10.68 12.45 -17.97
CA ILE A 259 -11.19 13.77 -18.38
C ILE A 259 -11.49 13.80 -19.90
N LYS A 260 -10.58 13.25 -20.73
CA LYS A 260 -10.77 13.16 -22.18
C LYS A 260 -11.92 12.24 -22.57
N GLU A 261 -12.04 11.09 -21.91
CA GLU A 261 -13.12 10.11 -22.16
C GLU A 261 -14.51 10.69 -21.82
N HIS A 262 -14.58 11.57 -20.83
CA HIS A 262 -15.79 12.31 -20.50
C HIS A 262 -16.05 13.52 -21.40
N GLY A 263 -15.22 13.76 -22.43
CA GLY A 263 -15.42 14.83 -23.41
C GLY A 263 -15.00 16.23 -22.95
N HIS A 264 -14.31 16.35 -21.80
CA HIS A 264 -13.80 17.63 -21.29
C HIS A 264 -12.47 18.02 -21.94
N THR A 265 -12.41 18.09 -23.28
CA THR A 265 -11.17 18.31 -24.05
C THR A 265 -10.54 19.69 -23.84
N HIS A 266 -11.28 20.64 -23.25
CA HIS A 266 -10.78 21.99 -22.95
C HIS A 266 -10.22 22.12 -21.52
N PHE A 267 -10.29 21.07 -20.71
CA PHE A 267 -9.74 21.08 -19.35
C PHE A 267 -8.23 20.81 -19.40
N GLU A 268 -7.43 21.80 -19.00
CA GLU A 268 -5.97 21.65 -18.91
C GLU A 268 -5.57 21.17 -17.49
N LEU A 269 -5.19 19.90 -17.38
CA LEU A 269 -4.69 19.34 -16.13
C LEU A 269 -3.26 19.82 -15.86
N LYS A 270 -3.04 20.52 -14.74
CA LYS A 270 -1.72 20.83 -14.20
C LYS A 270 -1.46 19.94 -13.00
N ALA A 271 -0.58 18.95 -13.17
CA ALA A 271 -0.14 18.08 -12.10
C ALA A 271 1.19 18.57 -11.52
N THR A 272 1.35 18.52 -10.20
CA THR A 272 2.57 18.88 -9.47
C THR A 272 3.06 17.71 -8.62
#